data_80ab28268edd96a74d41fa00336f20ec
#
_entry.id   80ab28268edd96a74d41fa00336f20ec
#
_cell.length_a   1.000
_cell.length_b   1.000
_cell.length_c   1.000
_cell.angle_alpha   90.00
_cell.angle_beta   90.00
_cell.angle_gamma   90.00
#
_symmetry.space_group_name_H-M   'P 1'
#
loop_
_entity.id
_entity.type
_entity.pdbx_description
1 polymer ?
#
loop_
_entity_poly.entity_id
_entity_poly.type
_entity_poly.pdbx_seq_one_letter_code
_entity_poly.pdbx_strand_id
1 'polypeptide(L)'
;MKAGGQGAPLAPYFHEYISLEEKPFINILNLGGFANWTFKSGNRLMAYDTGPANYLIDLISNKYFNVPYDRNGSLAKKGKTNDNALVAMLSDRFFDQATPKSTGFERFNFKWLTKFKDKFKLTNKNTLIATV
;
A
#
# COMPACT_ATOMS: atom_id res chain seq x y z
N MET A 1 22.14 -6.59 -1.65
CA MET A 1 22.22 -7.72 -2.56
C MET A 1 23.27 -7.44 -3.63
N LYS A 2 24.08 -8.47 -4.01
CA LYS A 2 25.28 -8.30 -4.83
C LYS A 2 25.05 -7.67 -6.22
N ALA A 3 23.82 -7.71 -6.74
CA ALA A 3 23.47 -7.19 -8.08
C ALA A 3 22.71 -5.84 -8.04
N GLY A 4 22.71 -5.14 -6.91
CA GLY A 4 22.04 -3.84 -6.75
C GLY A 4 20.51 -3.87 -6.62
N GLY A 5 19.89 -5.04 -6.71
CA GLY A 5 18.45 -5.20 -6.53
C GLY A 5 18.04 -5.28 -5.05
N GLN A 6 16.76 -5.00 -4.76
CA GLN A 6 16.23 -5.05 -3.39
C GLN A 6 15.66 -6.42 -2.99
N GLY A 7 15.53 -7.37 -3.94
CA GLY A 7 15.03 -8.73 -3.71
C GLY A 7 13.51 -8.86 -3.61
N ALA A 8 12.80 -7.76 -3.57
CA ALA A 8 11.35 -7.67 -3.62
C ALA A 8 10.93 -6.38 -4.38
N PRO A 9 9.74 -6.37 -5.01
CA PRO A 9 8.79 -7.47 -5.13
C PRO A 9 9.25 -8.54 -6.16
N LEU A 10 8.83 -9.80 -5.98
CA LEU A 10 9.09 -10.90 -6.93
C LEU A 10 7.95 -11.09 -7.96
N ALA A 11 6.78 -10.52 -7.69
CA ALA A 11 5.61 -10.56 -8.56
C ALA A 11 5.90 -10.12 -10.02
N PRO A 12 6.83 -9.19 -10.32
CA PRO A 12 7.13 -8.77 -11.69
C PRO A 12 7.55 -9.90 -12.62
N TYR A 13 8.27 -10.89 -12.13
CA TYR A 13 8.65 -12.07 -12.94
C TYR A 13 7.44 -12.92 -13.32
N PHE A 14 6.46 -13.03 -12.40
CA PHE A 14 5.20 -13.69 -12.70
C PHE A 14 4.35 -12.85 -13.67
N HIS A 15 4.32 -11.53 -13.49
CA HIS A 15 3.62 -10.61 -14.39
C HIS A 15 4.20 -10.65 -15.81
N GLU A 16 5.52 -10.78 -15.96
CA GLU A 16 6.16 -10.95 -17.24
C GLU A 16 5.79 -12.29 -17.89
N TYR A 17 5.73 -13.37 -17.11
CA TYR A 17 5.37 -14.71 -17.58
C TYR A 17 3.91 -14.82 -18.03
N ILE A 18 2.94 -14.23 -17.27
CA ILE A 18 1.51 -14.29 -17.62
C ILE A 18 1.13 -13.34 -18.76
N SER A 19 1.94 -12.33 -19.03
CA SER A 19 1.76 -11.48 -20.22
C SER A 19 2.37 -12.14 -21.43
N LEU A 20 1.80 -13.29 -21.86
CA LEU A 20 2.27 -14.17 -22.94
C LEU A 20 2.35 -13.51 -24.33
N GLU A 21 1.93 -12.27 -24.47
CA GLU A 21 2.09 -11.49 -25.68
C GLU A 21 3.28 -10.54 -25.52
N GLU A 22 4.08 -10.35 -26.57
CA GLU A 22 5.13 -9.33 -26.66
C GLU A 22 4.51 -7.92 -26.71
N LYS A 23 3.85 -7.52 -25.61
CA LYS A 23 3.33 -6.16 -25.51
C LYS A 23 4.49 -5.20 -25.25
N PRO A 24 4.61 -4.13 -26.05
CA PRO A 24 5.68 -3.15 -25.85
C PRO A 24 5.55 -2.40 -24.52
N PHE A 25 4.36 -2.38 -23.94
CA PHE A 25 4.07 -1.74 -22.67
C PHE A 25 3.20 -2.62 -21.76
N ILE A 26 3.62 -2.77 -20.53
CA ILE A 26 2.86 -3.44 -19.47
C ILE A 26 2.84 -2.52 -18.26
N ASN A 27 1.64 -2.31 -17.71
CA ASN A 27 1.42 -1.63 -16.44
C ASN A 27 0.53 -2.49 -15.57
N ILE A 28 1.05 -3.01 -14.48
CA ILE A 28 0.31 -3.85 -13.53
C ILE A 28 0.43 -3.22 -12.15
N LEU A 29 -0.70 -2.85 -11.56
CA LEU A 29 -0.81 -2.48 -10.16
C LEU A 29 -1.41 -3.65 -9.40
N ASN A 30 -0.64 -4.22 -8.47
CA ASN A 30 -1.10 -5.23 -7.54
C ASN A 30 -1.49 -4.57 -6.21
N LEU A 31 -2.72 -4.82 -5.75
CA LEU A 31 -3.27 -4.30 -4.48
C LEU A 31 -3.40 -5.44 -3.47
N GLY A 32 -2.26 -5.87 -2.92
CA GLY A 32 -2.19 -6.81 -1.80
C GLY A 32 -2.29 -6.12 -0.43
N GLY A 33 -1.59 -6.63 0.56
CA GLY A 33 -1.40 -5.91 1.83
C GLY A 33 -0.62 -4.62 1.63
N PHE A 34 0.42 -4.69 0.81
CA PHE A 34 1.16 -3.57 0.23
C PHE A 34 0.97 -3.56 -1.26
N ALA A 35 0.79 -2.37 -1.82
CA ALA A 35 0.64 -2.21 -3.26
C ALA A 35 2.02 -2.16 -3.93
N ASN A 36 2.14 -2.83 -5.07
CA ASN A 36 3.32 -2.76 -5.90
C ASN A 36 2.95 -2.54 -7.36
N TRP A 37 3.81 -1.83 -8.06
CA TRP A 37 3.65 -1.51 -9.45
C TRP A 37 4.75 -2.17 -10.28
N THR A 38 4.35 -2.83 -11.36
CA THR A 38 5.24 -3.38 -12.38
C THR A 38 5.01 -2.64 -13.69
N PHE A 39 6.09 -2.14 -14.25
CA PHE A 39 6.12 -1.42 -15.51
C PHE A 39 7.13 -2.06 -16.44
N LYS A 40 6.73 -2.39 -17.69
CA LYS A 40 7.61 -2.83 -18.76
C LYS A 40 7.49 -1.86 -19.94
N SER A 41 8.62 -1.45 -20.48
CA SER A 41 8.70 -0.67 -21.72
C SER A 41 9.87 -1.20 -22.56
N GLY A 42 9.54 -1.87 -23.65
CA GLY A 42 10.51 -2.63 -24.43
C GLY A 42 11.22 -3.67 -23.55
N ASN A 43 12.53 -3.65 -23.51
CA ASN A 43 13.36 -4.55 -22.70
C ASN A 43 13.57 -4.07 -21.26
N ARG A 44 12.99 -2.94 -20.85
CA ARG A 44 13.16 -2.39 -19.51
C ARG A 44 11.97 -2.80 -18.63
N LEU A 45 12.24 -3.66 -17.65
CA LEU A 45 11.29 -4.02 -16.59
C LEU A 45 11.65 -3.27 -15.30
N MET A 46 10.69 -2.58 -14.72
CA MET A 46 10.80 -1.94 -13.41
C MET A 46 9.65 -2.37 -12.52
N ALA A 47 9.94 -2.53 -11.23
CA ALA A 47 8.93 -2.80 -10.24
C ALA A 47 9.34 -2.23 -8.89
N TYR A 48 8.35 -1.76 -8.12
CA TYR A 48 8.59 -1.19 -6.80
C TYR A 48 7.28 -1.12 -6.00
N ASP A 49 7.42 -1.03 -4.68
CA ASP A 49 6.27 -0.83 -3.82
C ASP A 49 5.80 0.63 -3.87
N THR A 50 4.49 0.81 -3.95
CA THR A 50 3.87 2.14 -3.99
C THR A 50 3.39 2.60 -2.61
N GLY A 51 3.22 1.67 -1.66
CA GLY A 51 2.82 1.97 -0.29
C GLY A 51 1.91 0.90 0.31
N PRO A 52 1.35 1.17 1.51
CA PRO A 52 0.35 0.30 2.10
C PRO A 52 -0.92 0.28 1.26
N ALA A 53 -1.60 -0.85 1.25
CA ALA A 53 -2.92 -1.03 0.65
C ALA A 53 -3.85 -1.66 1.69
N ASN A 54 -4.24 -2.94 1.52
CA ASN A 54 -5.19 -3.55 2.46
C ASN A 54 -4.62 -3.78 3.87
N TYR A 55 -3.30 -3.81 4.05
CA TYR A 55 -2.69 -4.13 5.34
C TYR A 55 -3.14 -3.20 6.48
N LEU A 56 -3.19 -1.89 6.27
CA LEU A 56 -3.64 -0.95 7.30
C LEU A 56 -5.15 -1.08 7.56
N ILE A 57 -5.93 -1.34 6.52
CA ILE A 57 -7.37 -1.61 6.63
C ILE A 57 -7.61 -2.86 7.48
N ASP A 58 -6.90 -3.95 7.19
CA ASP A 58 -7.01 -5.21 7.92
C ASP A 58 -6.54 -5.06 9.37
N LEU A 59 -5.47 -4.30 9.59
CA LEU A 59 -4.96 -4.00 10.93
C LEU A 59 -6.01 -3.27 11.80
N ILE A 60 -6.71 -2.27 11.21
CA ILE A 60 -7.78 -1.52 11.89
C ILE A 60 -9.00 -2.43 12.11
N SER A 61 -9.37 -3.20 11.10
CA SER A 61 -10.50 -4.14 11.14
C SER A 61 -10.32 -5.16 12.27
N ASN A 62 -9.15 -5.76 12.36
CA ASN A 62 -8.81 -6.70 13.43
C ASN A 62 -8.79 -6.02 14.80
N LYS A 63 -8.06 -4.91 14.92
CA LYS A 63 -7.85 -4.23 16.21
C LYS A 63 -9.12 -3.66 16.83
N TYR A 64 -10.01 -3.09 16.04
CA TYR A 64 -11.14 -2.31 16.55
C TYR A 64 -12.50 -2.91 16.29
N PHE A 65 -12.62 -3.82 15.33
CA PHE A 65 -13.90 -4.45 14.97
C PHE A 65 -13.89 -5.96 15.15
N ASN A 66 -12.74 -6.54 15.54
CA ASN A 66 -12.57 -7.98 15.75
C ASN A 66 -12.96 -8.83 14.53
N VAL A 67 -12.65 -8.32 13.33
CA VAL A 67 -12.82 -9.03 12.05
C VAL A 67 -11.49 -9.00 11.27
N PRO A 68 -11.19 -10.03 10.46
CA PRO A 68 -9.89 -10.14 9.80
C PRO A 68 -9.66 -9.06 8.74
N TYR A 69 -10.72 -8.55 8.10
CA TYR A 69 -10.66 -7.53 7.04
C TYR A 69 -12.01 -6.81 6.90
N ASP A 70 -12.03 -5.68 6.19
CA ASP A 70 -13.26 -4.91 5.90
C ASP A 70 -13.96 -5.47 4.66
N ARG A 71 -14.88 -6.40 4.87
CA ARG A 71 -15.63 -7.04 3.78
C ARG A 71 -16.46 -6.02 2.99
N ASN A 72 -16.16 -5.89 1.70
CA ASN A 72 -16.84 -4.97 0.76
C ASN A 72 -16.79 -3.49 1.21
N GLY A 73 -15.81 -3.09 1.99
CA GLY A 73 -15.69 -1.73 2.52
C GLY A 73 -16.83 -1.34 3.47
N SER A 74 -17.47 -2.33 4.11
CA SER A 74 -18.68 -2.13 4.93
C SER A 74 -18.44 -1.30 6.18
N LEU A 75 -17.23 -1.33 6.71
CA LEU A 75 -16.81 -0.52 7.86
C LEU A 75 -16.42 0.89 7.41
N ALA A 76 -15.60 1.00 6.37
CA ALA A 76 -15.15 2.27 5.82
C ALA A 76 -16.32 3.13 5.34
N LYS A 77 -17.34 2.55 4.69
CA LYS A 77 -18.55 3.24 4.23
C LYS A 77 -19.33 3.97 5.33
N LYS A 78 -19.18 3.56 6.59
CA LYS A 78 -19.82 4.20 7.73
C LYS A 78 -19.05 5.40 8.30
N GLY A 79 -17.83 5.61 7.80
CA GLY A 79 -16.97 6.73 8.15
C GLY A 79 -16.94 7.79 7.06
N LYS A 80 -16.27 8.89 7.37
CA LYS A 80 -15.93 9.94 6.41
C LYS A 80 -14.43 10.13 6.43
N THR A 81 -13.79 10.14 5.27
CA THR A 81 -12.36 10.41 5.13
C THR A 81 -11.98 11.74 5.80
N ASN A 82 -10.88 11.73 6.54
CA ASN A 82 -10.28 12.95 7.06
C ASN A 82 -9.14 13.37 6.12
N ASP A 83 -9.41 14.32 5.23
CA ASP A 83 -8.49 14.74 4.17
C ASP A 83 -7.18 15.30 4.72
N ASN A 84 -7.22 16.04 5.85
CA ASN A 84 -6.01 16.55 6.49
C ASN A 84 -5.11 15.42 7.01
N ALA A 85 -5.69 14.37 7.58
CA ALA A 85 -4.94 13.21 8.03
C ALA A 85 -4.39 12.43 6.83
N LEU A 86 -5.18 12.25 5.78
CA LEU A 86 -4.74 11.58 4.54
C LEU A 86 -3.55 12.32 3.91
N VAL A 87 -3.63 13.63 3.73
CA VAL A 87 -2.53 14.44 3.20
C VAL A 87 -1.27 14.31 4.07
N ALA A 88 -1.43 14.33 5.39
CA ALA A 88 -0.30 14.15 6.30
C ALA A 88 0.30 12.72 6.24
N MET A 89 -0.51 11.68 6.04
CA MET A 89 -0.04 10.30 5.82
C MET A 89 0.74 10.20 4.52
N LEU A 90 0.24 10.80 3.44
CA LEU A 90 0.90 10.84 2.13
C LEU A 90 2.17 11.69 2.11
N SER A 91 2.39 12.55 3.11
CA SER A 91 3.65 13.28 3.31
C SER A 91 4.74 12.45 4.01
N ASP A 92 4.53 11.13 4.22
CA ASP A 92 5.58 10.25 4.72
C ASP A 92 6.72 10.16 3.70
N ARG A 93 7.96 10.27 4.19
CA ARG A 93 9.19 10.25 3.35
C ARG A 93 9.31 9.07 2.39
N PHE A 94 8.59 7.97 2.66
CA PHE A 94 8.57 6.84 1.74
C PHE A 94 8.02 7.24 0.36
N PHE A 95 6.99 8.08 0.33
CA PHE A 95 6.35 8.46 -0.92
C PHE A 95 7.27 9.31 -1.80
N ASP A 96 8.18 10.09 -1.20
CA ASP A 96 9.17 10.94 -1.90
C ASP A 96 10.43 10.19 -2.31
N GLN A 97 10.61 8.92 -1.91
CA GLN A 97 11.80 8.14 -2.27
C GLN A 97 11.84 7.85 -3.77
N ALA A 98 13.04 7.96 -4.35
CA ALA A 98 13.28 7.53 -5.73
C ALA A 98 13.03 6.02 -5.90
N THR A 99 12.57 5.65 -7.08
CA THR A 99 12.36 4.24 -7.48
C THR A 99 13.66 3.63 -8.03
N PRO A 100 13.89 2.32 -7.86
CA PRO A 100 13.02 1.36 -7.18
C PRO A 100 13.06 1.48 -5.66
N LYS A 101 11.90 1.30 -5.01
CA LYS A 101 11.77 1.33 -3.55
C LYS A 101 10.92 0.18 -3.05
N SER A 102 11.12 -0.23 -1.80
CA SER A 102 10.39 -1.31 -1.16
C SER A 102 9.98 -0.92 0.25
N THR A 103 8.86 -1.47 0.72
CA THR A 103 8.33 -1.22 2.07
C THR A 103 7.51 -2.40 2.56
N GLY A 104 7.19 -2.39 3.85
CA GLY A 104 6.40 -3.42 4.49
C GLY A 104 5.88 -3.00 5.86
N PHE A 105 5.45 -4.01 6.63
CA PHE A 105 4.89 -3.83 7.97
C PHE A 105 5.90 -3.26 8.99
N GLU A 106 7.19 -3.31 8.72
CA GLU A 106 8.24 -2.71 9.56
C GLU A 106 8.11 -1.18 9.60
N ARG A 107 7.66 -0.56 8.50
CA ARG A 107 7.42 0.87 8.39
C ARG A 107 5.98 1.24 8.66
N PHE A 108 5.04 0.71 7.85
CA PHE A 108 3.62 1.01 7.93
C PHE A 108 2.93 0.02 8.87
N ASN A 109 2.94 0.31 10.16
CA ASN A 109 2.41 -0.54 11.21
C ASN A 109 1.47 0.23 12.13
N PHE A 110 0.98 -0.43 13.18
CA PHE A 110 0.07 0.20 14.13
C PHE A 110 0.68 1.42 14.83
N LYS A 111 1.99 1.42 15.11
CA LYS A 111 2.68 2.58 15.71
C LYS A 111 2.68 3.77 14.77
N TRP A 112 2.94 3.53 13.47
CA TRP A 112 2.85 4.56 12.44
C TRP A 112 1.43 5.12 12.35
N LEU A 113 0.41 4.26 12.29
CA LEU A 113 -1.00 4.65 12.25
C LEU A 113 -1.43 5.47 13.47
N THR A 114 -1.05 5.04 14.69
CA THR A 114 -1.39 5.71 15.96
C THR A 114 -0.89 7.15 15.98
N LYS A 115 0.27 7.43 15.42
CA LYS A 115 0.85 8.76 15.31
C LYS A 115 -0.12 9.76 14.62
N PHE A 116 -0.74 9.33 13.52
CA PHE A 116 -1.71 10.17 12.80
C PHE A 116 -3.07 10.17 13.49
N LYS A 117 -3.52 9.00 13.97
CA LYS A 117 -4.76 8.87 14.72
C LYS A 117 -4.80 9.86 15.89
N ASP A 118 -3.73 9.96 16.66
CA ASP A 118 -3.64 10.83 17.84
C ASP A 118 -3.50 12.31 17.41
N LYS A 119 -2.63 12.60 16.45
CA LYS A 119 -2.43 13.96 15.92
C LYS A 119 -3.73 14.58 15.42
N PHE A 120 -4.54 13.83 14.67
CA PHE A 120 -5.78 14.29 14.05
C PHE A 120 -7.04 13.92 14.85
N LYS A 121 -6.89 13.39 16.08
CA LYS A 121 -7.97 12.99 16.97
C LYS A 121 -9.01 12.09 16.29
N LEU A 122 -8.53 11.11 15.50
CA LEU A 122 -9.39 10.16 14.78
C LEU A 122 -9.97 9.13 15.74
N THR A 123 -10.94 9.56 16.58
CA THR A 123 -11.60 8.73 17.59
C THR A 123 -12.63 7.79 16.99
N ASN A 124 -13.30 8.23 15.93
CA ASN A 124 -14.23 7.39 15.18
C ASN A 124 -13.46 6.36 14.33
N LYS A 125 -13.66 5.08 14.63
CA LYS A 125 -12.95 3.96 14.02
C LYS A 125 -13.32 3.76 12.56
N ASN A 126 -14.56 4.08 12.17
CA ASN A 126 -14.99 4.04 10.78
C ASN A 126 -14.34 5.18 9.95
N THR A 127 -14.17 6.36 10.55
CA THR A 127 -13.41 7.46 9.96
C THR A 127 -11.93 7.08 9.80
N LEU A 128 -11.34 6.41 10.79
CA LEU A 128 -9.96 5.96 10.73
C LEU A 128 -9.75 4.98 9.57
N ILE A 129 -10.61 3.97 9.44
CA ILE A 129 -10.51 2.97 8.35
C ILE A 129 -10.85 3.57 6.97
N ALA A 130 -11.71 4.59 6.91
CA ALA A 130 -12.03 5.30 5.67
C ALA A 130 -10.92 6.27 5.22
N THR A 131 -9.96 6.58 6.10
CA THR A 131 -8.88 7.55 5.81
C THR A 131 -7.59 6.87 5.35
N VAL A 132 -7.37 5.61 5.70
CA VAL A 132 -6.20 4.84 5.30
C VAL A 132 -6.46 4.10 3.99
#